data_d57a05b3fe3566d2a2ddf30d35b12e98
#
_entry.id   d57a05b3fe3566d2a2ddf30d35b12e98
#
_cell.length_a   1.000
_cell.length_b   1.000
_cell.length_c   1.000
_cell.angle_alpha   90.00
_cell.angle_beta   90.00
_cell.angle_gamma   90.00
#
_symmetry.space_group_name_H-M   'P 1'
#
loop_
_entity.id
_entity.type
_entity.pdbx_description
1 polymer ?
#
loop_
_entity_poly.entity_id
_entity_poly.type
_entity_poly.pdbx_seq_one_letter_code
_entity_poly.pdbx_strand_id
1 'polypeptide(L)'
;MSTTLTAQPLTAIGTFRWRVCALVFFANTINYVDRQVLGLLAPTLEKTFGWSEVQYGYIVTAFQALFALGYLGFGWFVDRFGTRLGYAVAITVWSLAAIGHGWARNVFQFGLARAFLGLGEGGNTPAAIKTFAEYFPKSERALVTGIFNGGASLGAVLAPVVVPMIALNWGWQAAFIGTGALGFVWLAAWLWLYQSPEKQPRLSEAERRYIESDRDKAPVARVPWGRLLRYRATWAFVLVKFLTDPIFWFYLYWLPKFLNRQHGLDVTGSILPLMTIYGIMAVGSTFGGYVSSALLQRGFSLDQSRKGVMLGAALLILPILLAAVTKNLWLAIGLIGLATAAHQTWSAVLFTTVSDQFPKPAVASVVGIGGTAGAIGGMLIATATGFLLEKTGSYVPIFALAATIYLVALGLFHRMVPKLSELRVEH
;
A
#
# COMPACT_ATOMS: atom_id res chain seq x y z
N MET A 1 -27.51 -45.89 -30.27
CA MET A 1 -27.48 -44.46 -30.67
C MET A 1 -26.40 -43.77 -29.83
N SER A 2 -25.24 -43.59 -30.45
CA SER A 2 -24.08 -42.92 -29.84
C SER A 2 -24.23 -41.43 -30.06
N THR A 3 -24.55 -40.67 -29.01
CA THR A 3 -24.55 -39.21 -29.04
C THR A 3 -23.11 -38.71 -28.97
N THR A 4 -22.54 -38.41 -30.11
CA THR A 4 -21.29 -37.66 -30.25
C THR A 4 -21.51 -36.28 -29.67
N LEU A 5 -20.95 -36.06 -28.47
CA LEU A 5 -20.76 -34.71 -27.93
C LEU A 5 -19.80 -33.94 -28.83
N THR A 6 -20.35 -33.14 -29.71
CA THR A 6 -19.57 -32.17 -30.50
C THR A 6 -18.94 -31.20 -29.51
N ALA A 7 -17.60 -31.28 -29.37
CA ALA A 7 -16.82 -30.27 -28.66
C ALA A 7 -17.10 -28.92 -29.33
N GLN A 8 -17.81 -28.04 -28.63
CA GLN A 8 -17.96 -26.66 -29.10
C GLN A 8 -16.54 -26.05 -29.21
N PRO A 9 -16.24 -25.32 -30.29
CA PRO A 9 -14.96 -24.66 -30.41
C PRO A 9 -14.79 -23.74 -29.20
N LEU A 10 -13.63 -23.80 -28.55
CA LEU A 10 -13.23 -22.89 -27.49
C LEU A 10 -13.25 -21.46 -28.07
N THR A 11 -14.39 -20.79 -27.99
CA THR A 11 -14.48 -19.39 -28.35
C THR A 11 -13.48 -18.67 -27.50
N ALA A 12 -12.55 -17.93 -28.10
CA ALA A 12 -11.51 -17.22 -27.39
C ALA A 12 -12.15 -16.35 -26.28
N ILE A 13 -11.74 -16.62 -25.03
CA ILE A 13 -12.21 -15.85 -23.87
C ILE A 13 -11.83 -14.40 -24.13
N GLY A 14 -12.80 -13.47 -24.07
CA GLY A 14 -12.57 -12.06 -24.28
C GLY A 14 -11.54 -11.49 -23.27
N THR A 15 -10.97 -10.33 -23.59
CA THR A 15 -9.91 -9.69 -22.81
C THR A 15 -10.34 -8.38 -22.15
N PHE A 16 -11.63 -8.07 -22.16
CA PHE A 16 -12.14 -6.79 -21.66
C PHE A 16 -11.86 -6.62 -20.16
N ARG A 17 -11.94 -7.68 -19.35
CA ARG A 17 -11.61 -7.65 -17.91
C ARG A 17 -10.21 -7.11 -17.63
N TRP A 18 -9.25 -7.37 -18.53
CA TRP A 18 -7.88 -6.87 -18.39
C TRP A 18 -7.77 -5.36 -18.62
N ARG A 19 -8.66 -4.76 -19.41
CA ARG A 19 -8.76 -3.29 -19.54
C ARG A 19 -9.22 -2.67 -18.23
N VAL A 20 -10.17 -3.32 -17.53
CA VAL A 20 -10.61 -2.89 -16.20
C VAL A 20 -9.47 -3.06 -15.19
N CYS A 21 -8.71 -4.16 -15.25
CA CYS A 21 -7.53 -4.36 -14.42
C CYS A 21 -6.48 -3.25 -14.65
N ALA A 22 -6.21 -2.89 -15.91
CA ALA A 22 -5.29 -1.81 -16.24
C ALA A 22 -5.75 -0.46 -15.69
N LEU A 23 -7.04 -0.13 -15.76
CA LEU A 23 -7.57 1.07 -15.12
C LEU A 23 -7.28 1.08 -13.62
N VAL A 24 -7.57 0.00 -12.92
CA VAL A 24 -7.35 -0.11 -11.48
C VAL A 24 -5.85 -0.04 -11.13
N PHE A 25 -4.98 -0.64 -11.97
CA PHE A 25 -3.54 -0.50 -11.86
C PHE A 25 -3.09 0.97 -11.93
N PHE A 26 -3.57 1.71 -12.93
CA PHE A 26 -3.22 3.13 -13.08
C PHE A 26 -3.82 4.01 -11.99
N ALA A 27 -5.00 3.68 -11.45
CA ALA A 27 -5.54 4.36 -10.27
C ALA A 27 -4.55 4.26 -9.10
N ASN A 28 -4.02 3.07 -8.86
CA ASN A 28 -3.06 2.85 -7.78
C ASN A 28 -1.71 3.55 -8.05
N THR A 29 -1.30 3.62 -9.31
CA THR A 29 -0.09 4.38 -9.71
C THR A 29 -0.25 5.87 -9.40
N ILE A 30 -1.36 6.48 -9.82
CA ILE A 30 -1.66 7.90 -9.55
C ILE A 30 -1.75 8.15 -8.03
N ASN A 31 -2.46 7.29 -7.30
CA ASN A 31 -2.60 7.35 -5.86
C ASN A 31 -1.23 7.42 -5.14
N TYR A 32 -0.27 6.57 -5.55
CA TYR A 32 1.06 6.57 -4.95
C TYR A 32 1.93 7.75 -5.38
N VAL A 33 1.72 8.30 -6.58
CA VAL A 33 2.35 9.57 -6.98
C VAL A 33 1.83 10.71 -6.10
N ASP A 34 0.51 10.90 -6.00
CA ASP A 34 -0.12 11.96 -5.19
C ASP A 34 0.32 11.91 -3.72
N ARG A 35 0.42 10.71 -3.17
CA ARG A 35 0.86 10.48 -1.79
C ARG A 35 2.27 10.99 -1.53
N GLN A 36 3.17 10.85 -2.49
CA GLN A 36 4.58 11.21 -2.34
C GLN A 36 4.89 12.69 -2.60
N VAL A 37 4.02 13.45 -3.28
CA VAL A 37 4.28 14.86 -3.63
C VAL A 37 4.72 15.68 -2.42
N LEU A 38 4.02 15.56 -1.28
CA LEU A 38 4.38 16.30 -0.08
C LEU A 38 5.78 15.95 0.44
N GLY A 39 6.09 14.65 0.51
CA GLY A 39 7.39 14.18 1.00
C GLY A 39 8.55 14.63 0.12
N LEU A 40 8.38 14.53 -1.21
CA LEU A 40 9.39 14.94 -2.19
C LEU A 40 9.63 16.46 -2.16
N LEU A 41 8.59 17.25 -1.95
CA LEU A 41 8.65 18.71 -1.91
C LEU A 41 8.84 19.26 -0.48
N ALA A 42 8.89 18.41 0.55
CA ALA A 42 9.01 18.84 1.93
C ALA A 42 10.17 19.82 2.19
N PRO A 43 11.41 19.60 1.67
CA PRO A 43 12.49 20.56 1.86
C PRO A 43 12.21 21.93 1.23
N THR A 44 11.52 21.96 0.11
CA THR A 44 11.12 23.21 -0.59
C THR A 44 10.02 23.93 0.19
N LEU A 45 9.01 23.21 0.64
CA LEU A 45 7.87 23.74 1.38
C LEU A 45 8.30 24.27 2.76
N GLU A 46 9.22 23.58 3.43
CA GLU A 46 9.82 24.07 4.68
C GLU A 46 10.52 25.41 4.52
N LYS A 47 11.33 25.53 3.47
CA LYS A 47 11.99 26.83 3.17
C LYS A 47 10.98 27.94 2.83
N THR A 48 9.88 27.57 2.15
CA THR A 48 8.88 28.54 1.71
C THR A 48 7.98 29.02 2.84
N PHE A 49 7.60 28.12 3.77
CA PHE A 49 6.60 28.40 4.81
C PHE A 49 7.18 28.45 6.23
N GLY A 50 8.46 28.13 6.41
CA GLY A 50 9.12 28.11 7.70
C GLY A 50 8.58 27.02 8.63
N TRP A 51 8.15 25.85 8.11
CA TRP A 51 7.59 24.79 8.93
C TRP A 51 8.63 24.17 9.86
N SER A 52 8.20 23.89 11.10
CA SER A 52 8.95 23.01 11.99
C SER A 52 8.74 21.53 11.63
N GLU A 53 9.61 20.66 12.14
CA GLU A 53 9.49 19.22 12.00
C GLU A 53 8.18 18.68 12.60
N VAL A 54 7.76 19.26 13.73
CA VAL A 54 6.50 18.91 14.39
C VAL A 54 5.32 19.28 13.51
N GLN A 55 5.34 20.47 12.88
CA GLN A 55 4.29 20.91 11.98
C GLN A 55 4.18 20.01 10.74
N TYR A 56 5.30 19.62 10.15
CA TYR A 56 5.33 18.63 9.07
C TYR A 56 4.76 17.28 9.54
N GLY A 57 5.15 16.81 10.73
CA GLY A 57 4.60 15.60 11.34
C GLY A 57 3.09 15.65 11.50
N TYR A 58 2.51 16.79 11.91
CA TYR A 58 1.05 16.96 12.00
C TYR A 58 0.35 16.88 10.65
N ILE A 59 0.95 17.46 9.60
CA ILE A 59 0.39 17.36 8.23
C ILE A 59 0.34 15.90 7.77
N VAL A 60 1.40 15.12 8.01
CA VAL A 60 1.45 13.69 7.67
C VAL A 60 0.47 12.89 8.53
N THR A 61 0.37 13.21 9.83
CA THR A 61 -0.58 12.57 10.76
C THR A 61 -2.03 12.77 10.32
N ALA A 62 -2.39 13.96 9.86
CA ALA A 62 -3.72 14.26 9.36
C ALA A 62 -4.13 13.35 8.19
N PHE A 63 -3.20 13.08 7.28
CA PHE A 63 -3.41 12.11 6.20
C PHE A 63 -3.70 10.71 6.75
N GLN A 64 -2.86 10.19 7.64
CA GLN A 64 -2.97 8.83 8.16
C GLN A 64 -4.28 8.62 8.94
N ALA A 65 -4.68 9.63 9.72
CA ALA A 65 -5.92 9.57 10.50
C ALA A 65 -7.14 9.41 9.60
N LEU A 66 -7.27 10.25 8.57
CA LEU A 66 -8.41 10.21 7.67
C LEU A 66 -8.29 9.06 6.64
N PHE A 67 -7.09 8.60 6.32
CA PHE A 67 -6.87 7.40 5.50
C PHE A 67 -7.44 6.15 6.19
N ALA A 68 -7.20 5.97 7.49
CA ALA A 68 -7.78 4.86 8.24
C ALA A 68 -9.32 4.90 8.24
N LEU A 69 -9.91 6.08 8.45
CA LEU A 69 -11.36 6.28 8.39
C LEU A 69 -11.90 6.06 6.98
N GLY A 70 -11.20 6.56 5.96
CA GLY A 70 -11.56 6.38 4.56
C GLY A 70 -11.55 4.91 4.15
N TYR A 71 -10.54 4.15 4.60
CA TYR A 71 -10.44 2.73 4.31
C TYR A 71 -11.66 1.94 4.80
N LEU A 72 -12.13 2.22 6.01
CA LEU A 72 -13.32 1.60 6.58
C LEU A 72 -14.61 2.14 5.94
N GLY A 73 -14.73 3.46 5.82
CA GLY A 73 -15.93 4.14 5.33
C GLY A 73 -16.23 3.81 3.86
N PHE A 74 -15.21 3.83 3.00
CA PHE A 74 -15.38 3.49 1.59
C PHE A 74 -15.64 2.00 1.36
N GLY A 75 -15.15 1.10 2.23
CA GLY A 75 -15.55 -0.29 2.19
C GLY A 75 -17.07 -0.45 2.27
N TRP A 76 -17.69 0.18 3.28
CA TRP A 76 -19.15 0.23 3.43
C TRP A 76 -19.83 0.96 2.25
N PHE A 77 -19.30 2.11 1.84
CA PHE A 77 -19.88 2.92 0.77
C PHE A 77 -19.92 2.18 -0.58
N VAL A 78 -18.82 1.54 -0.94
CA VAL A 78 -18.72 0.72 -2.18
C VAL A 78 -19.67 -0.47 -2.12
N ASP A 79 -19.84 -1.09 -0.97
CA ASP A 79 -20.79 -2.18 -0.80
C ASP A 79 -22.25 -1.73 -0.92
N ARG A 80 -22.57 -0.53 -0.44
CA ARG A 80 -23.94 0.00 -0.43
C ARG A 80 -24.33 0.60 -1.77
N PHE A 81 -23.46 1.39 -2.40
CA PHE A 81 -23.77 2.19 -3.58
C PHE A 81 -23.16 1.64 -4.88
N GLY A 82 -22.40 0.56 -4.79
CA GLY A 82 -21.75 -0.10 -5.93
C GLY A 82 -20.37 0.47 -6.27
N THR A 83 -19.60 -0.35 -6.95
CA THR A 83 -18.19 -0.09 -7.25
C THR A 83 -17.96 1.12 -8.14
N ARG A 84 -18.84 1.32 -9.15
CA ARG A 84 -18.73 2.44 -10.10
C ARG A 84 -18.77 3.78 -9.40
N LEU A 85 -19.78 4.00 -8.56
CA LEU A 85 -19.97 5.26 -7.83
C LEU A 85 -18.96 5.38 -6.70
N GLY A 86 -18.73 4.30 -5.95
CA GLY A 86 -17.81 4.30 -4.81
C GLY A 86 -16.39 4.70 -5.22
N TYR A 87 -15.87 4.12 -6.30
CA TYR A 87 -14.56 4.47 -6.80
C TYR A 87 -14.52 5.90 -7.38
N ALA A 88 -15.57 6.31 -8.11
CA ALA A 88 -15.66 7.67 -8.64
C ALA A 88 -15.63 8.72 -7.52
N VAL A 89 -16.39 8.53 -6.44
CA VAL A 89 -16.41 9.44 -5.29
C VAL A 89 -15.03 9.47 -4.59
N ALA A 90 -14.42 8.30 -4.35
CA ALA A 90 -13.09 8.21 -3.74
C ALA A 90 -12.06 9.03 -4.53
N ILE A 91 -12.00 8.83 -5.86
CA ILE A 91 -11.07 9.54 -6.74
C ILE A 91 -11.37 11.04 -6.80
N THR A 92 -12.63 11.42 -6.87
CA THR A 92 -13.02 12.84 -6.85
C THR A 92 -12.54 13.53 -5.58
N VAL A 93 -12.74 12.89 -4.41
CA VAL A 93 -12.31 13.45 -3.13
C VAL A 93 -10.80 13.59 -3.07
N TRP A 94 -10.03 12.55 -3.41
CA TRP A 94 -8.58 12.67 -3.34
C TRP A 94 -7.99 13.63 -4.38
N SER A 95 -8.54 13.64 -5.62
CA SER A 95 -8.05 14.54 -6.67
C SER A 95 -8.31 16.01 -6.34
N LEU A 96 -9.50 16.34 -5.82
CA LEU A 96 -9.78 17.70 -5.33
C LEU A 96 -8.86 18.07 -4.17
N ALA A 97 -8.62 17.15 -3.24
CA ALA A 97 -7.72 17.38 -2.12
C ALA A 97 -6.26 17.55 -2.59
N ALA A 98 -5.78 16.72 -3.53
CA ALA A 98 -4.45 16.87 -4.14
C ALA A 98 -4.29 18.26 -4.76
N ILE A 99 -5.23 18.66 -5.62
CA ILE A 99 -5.28 19.98 -6.26
C ILE A 99 -5.34 21.08 -5.19
N GLY A 100 -6.12 20.89 -4.12
CA GLY A 100 -6.30 21.85 -3.03
C GLY A 100 -4.99 22.22 -2.31
N HIS A 101 -3.97 21.34 -2.29
CA HIS A 101 -2.64 21.69 -1.76
C HIS A 101 -1.99 22.84 -2.52
N GLY A 102 -2.25 23.01 -3.82
CA GLY A 102 -1.71 24.09 -4.64
C GLY A 102 -2.12 25.49 -4.18
N TRP A 103 -3.22 25.61 -3.43
CA TRP A 103 -3.68 26.89 -2.84
C TRP A 103 -3.42 27.01 -1.34
N ALA A 104 -2.91 25.98 -0.70
CA ALA A 104 -2.61 26.00 0.72
C ALA A 104 -1.45 26.97 1.03
N ARG A 105 -1.60 27.77 2.09
CA ARG A 105 -0.64 28.81 2.47
C ARG A 105 -0.14 28.70 3.92
N ASN A 106 -0.63 27.75 4.65
CA ASN A 106 -0.22 27.52 6.04
C ASN A 106 -0.40 26.04 6.43
N VAL A 107 0.18 25.67 7.58
CA VAL A 107 0.16 24.30 8.12
C VAL A 107 -1.24 23.73 8.22
N PHE A 108 -2.21 24.52 8.68
CA PHE A 108 -3.59 24.06 8.84
C PHE A 108 -4.24 23.70 7.49
N GLN A 109 -4.07 24.55 6.47
CA GLN A 109 -4.62 24.29 5.13
C GLN A 109 -3.97 23.08 4.47
N PHE A 110 -2.64 22.91 4.61
CA PHE A 110 -1.95 21.69 4.17
C PHE A 110 -2.44 20.45 4.92
N GLY A 111 -2.61 20.56 6.25
CA GLY A 111 -3.15 19.47 7.08
C GLY A 111 -4.59 19.09 6.66
N LEU A 112 -5.44 20.09 6.38
CA LEU A 112 -6.81 19.85 5.93
C LEU A 112 -6.85 19.17 4.55
N ALA A 113 -6.08 19.68 3.59
CA ALA A 113 -5.96 19.09 2.26
C ALA A 113 -5.41 17.64 2.36
N ARG A 114 -4.41 17.42 3.23
CA ARG A 114 -3.84 16.09 3.50
C ARG A 114 -4.84 15.12 4.13
N ALA A 115 -5.68 15.61 5.05
CA ALA A 115 -6.74 14.84 5.67
C ALA A 115 -7.76 14.35 4.62
N PHE A 116 -8.25 15.24 3.77
CA PHE A 116 -9.19 14.86 2.70
C PHE A 116 -8.53 13.98 1.63
N LEU A 117 -7.25 14.19 1.33
CA LEU A 117 -6.49 13.31 0.46
C LEU A 117 -6.48 11.88 1.04
N GLY A 118 -6.13 11.75 2.32
CA GLY A 118 -6.15 10.47 3.02
C GLY A 118 -7.53 9.81 3.00
N LEU A 119 -8.59 10.58 3.27
CA LEU A 119 -9.96 10.08 3.21
C LEU A 119 -10.29 9.46 1.86
N GLY A 120 -10.04 10.18 0.76
CA GLY A 120 -10.30 9.68 -0.60
C GLY A 120 -9.42 8.50 -0.97
N GLU A 121 -8.11 8.57 -0.70
CA GLU A 121 -7.16 7.51 -1.01
C GLU A 121 -7.44 6.21 -0.25
N GLY A 122 -8.02 6.30 0.96
CA GLY A 122 -8.49 5.14 1.71
C GLY A 122 -9.53 4.29 0.96
N GLY A 123 -10.26 4.90 0.01
CA GLY A 123 -11.23 4.21 -0.82
C GLY A 123 -10.64 3.37 -1.96
N ASN A 124 -9.37 3.61 -2.35
CA ASN A 124 -8.75 2.96 -3.50
C ASN A 124 -8.73 1.43 -3.38
N THR A 125 -8.19 0.90 -2.29
CA THR A 125 -8.06 -0.56 -2.10
C THR A 125 -9.41 -1.28 -1.99
N PRO A 126 -10.39 -0.84 -1.17
CA PRO A 126 -11.70 -1.48 -1.12
C PRO A 126 -12.40 -1.53 -2.48
N ALA A 127 -12.36 -0.41 -3.23
CA ALA A 127 -12.96 -0.33 -4.55
C ALA A 127 -12.25 -1.24 -5.57
N ALA A 128 -10.91 -1.30 -5.55
CA ALA A 128 -10.12 -2.19 -6.39
C ALA A 128 -10.46 -3.67 -6.14
N ILE A 129 -10.43 -4.10 -4.88
CA ILE A 129 -10.70 -5.50 -4.51
C ILE A 129 -12.12 -5.90 -4.93
N LYS A 130 -13.10 -5.02 -4.75
CA LYS A 130 -14.48 -5.28 -5.21
C LYS A 130 -14.56 -5.33 -6.74
N THR A 131 -13.87 -4.45 -7.45
CA THR A 131 -13.74 -4.51 -8.92
C THR A 131 -13.23 -5.88 -9.38
N PHE A 132 -12.18 -6.39 -8.72
CA PHE A 132 -11.63 -7.70 -9.06
C PHE A 132 -12.59 -8.84 -8.71
N ALA A 133 -13.31 -8.73 -7.61
CA ALA A 133 -14.34 -9.72 -7.25
C ALA A 133 -15.49 -9.77 -8.27
N GLU A 134 -15.82 -8.64 -8.91
CA GLU A 134 -16.85 -8.53 -9.93
C GLU A 134 -16.40 -9.03 -11.30
N TYR A 135 -15.15 -8.76 -11.72
CA TYR A 135 -14.64 -8.97 -13.06
C TYR A 135 -13.77 -10.22 -13.26
N PHE A 136 -13.32 -10.85 -12.16
CA PHE A 136 -12.39 -11.97 -12.24
C PHE A 136 -12.86 -13.18 -11.44
N PRO A 137 -12.71 -14.40 -12.02
CA PRO A 137 -12.93 -15.62 -11.25
C PRO A 137 -11.93 -15.73 -10.10
N LYS A 138 -12.22 -16.51 -9.07
CA LYS A 138 -11.39 -16.68 -7.87
C LYS A 138 -9.95 -17.06 -8.19
N SER A 139 -9.77 -17.88 -9.21
CA SER A 139 -8.46 -18.37 -9.67
C SER A 139 -7.53 -17.25 -10.14
N GLU A 140 -8.06 -16.15 -10.69
CA GLU A 140 -7.30 -15.00 -11.22
C GLU A 140 -7.16 -13.84 -10.21
N ARG A 141 -7.95 -13.80 -9.12
CA ARG A 141 -7.99 -12.66 -8.18
C ARG A 141 -6.65 -12.38 -7.51
N ALA A 142 -5.89 -13.39 -7.16
CA ALA A 142 -4.55 -13.21 -6.58
C ALA A 142 -3.60 -12.53 -7.58
N LEU A 143 -3.64 -12.93 -8.85
CA LEU A 143 -2.84 -12.33 -9.92
C LEU A 143 -3.17 -10.86 -10.12
N VAL A 144 -4.45 -10.52 -10.27
CA VAL A 144 -4.85 -9.12 -10.52
C VAL A 144 -4.61 -8.22 -9.30
N THR A 145 -4.68 -8.77 -8.09
CA THR A 145 -4.27 -8.05 -6.87
C THR A 145 -2.76 -7.79 -6.87
N GLY A 146 -1.97 -8.77 -7.32
CA GLY A 146 -0.52 -8.57 -7.51
C GLY A 146 -0.21 -7.49 -8.54
N ILE A 147 -0.92 -7.47 -9.68
CA ILE A 147 -0.80 -6.40 -10.69
C ILE A 147 -1.16 -5.04 -10.08
N PHE A 148 -2.25 -4.95 -9.34
CA PHE A 148 -2.65 -3.72 -8.64
C PHE A 148 -1.55 -3.21 -7.70
N ASN A 149 -0.94 -4.08 -6.92
CA ASN A 149 0.18 -3.71 -6.03
C ASN A 149 1.41 -3.26 -6.84
N GLY A 150 1.63 -3.83 -8.03
CA GLY A 150 2.66 -3.35 -8.98
C GLY A 150 2.45 -1.89 -9.39
N GLY A 151 1.19 -1.42 -9.47
CA GLY A 151 0.86 -0.01 -9.69
C GLY A 151 1.42 0.91 -8.60
N ALA A 152 1.34 0.49 -7.34
CA ALA A 152 1.95 1.23 -6.22
C ALA A 152 3.47 1.36 -6.38
N SER A 153 4.14 0.28 -6.75
CA SER A 153 5.59 0.29 -6.99
C SER A 153 5.96 1.19 -8.16
N LEU A 154 5.20 1.14 -9.25
CA LEU A 154 5.41 2.04 -10.40
C LEU A 154 5.23 3.52 -9.99
N GLY A 155 4.18 3.85 -9.25
CA GLY A 155 3.95 5.19 -8.72
C GLY A 155 5.10 5.67 -7.83
N ALA A 156 5.61 4.78 -6.96
CA ALA A 156 6.73 5.09 -6.08
C ALA A 156 8.03 5.41 -6.84
N VAL A 157 8.28 4.73 -7.96
CA VAL A 157 9.46 4.98 -8.81
C VAL A 157 9.26 6.21 -9.69
N LEU A 158 8.06 6.47 -10.18
CA LEU A 158 7.77 7.61 -11.06
C LEU A 158 7.71 8.93 -10.31
N ALA A 159 7.20 8.96 -9.09
CA ALA A 159 7.02 10.19 -8.32
C ALA A 159 8.31 11.02 -8.17
N PRO A 160 9.48 10.44 -7.80
CA PRO A 160 10.74 11.18 -7.71
C PRO A 160 11.23 11.81 -9.02
N VAL A 161 10.70 11.38 -10.16
CA VAL A 161 11.01 11.97 -11.48
C VAL A 161 9.98 13.05 -11.84
N VAL A 162 8.71 12.66 -11.84
CA VAL A 162 7.61 13.49 -12.34
C VAL A 162 7.39 14.71 -11.46
N VAL A 163 7.40 14.53 -10.14
CA VAL A 163 7.11 15.62 -9.19
C VAL A 163 8.17 16.72 -9.23
N PRO A 164 9.50 16.42 -9.12
CA PRO A 164 10.52 17.44 -9.25
C PRO A 164 10.53 18.11 -10.63
N MET A 165 10.33 17.34 -11.70
CA MET A 165 10.30 17.90 -13.06
C MET A 165 9.19 18.95 -13.21
N ILE A 166 8.00 18.69 -12.69
CA ILE A 166 6.90 19.66 -12.69
C ILE A 166 7.24 20.84 -11.78
N ALA A 167 7.71 20.58 -10.57
CA ALA A 167 7.98 21.61 -9.57
C ALA A 167 9.08 22.60 -9.99
N LEU A 168 10.12 22.12 -10.67
CA LEU A 168 11.23 22.95 -11.15
C LEU A 168 10.83 23.86 -12.32
N ASN A 169 9.95 23.39 -13.21
CA ASN A 169 9.56 24.16 -14.39
C ASN A 169 8.36 25.09 -14.13
N TRP A 170 7.42 24.69 -13.24
CA TRP A 170 6.15 25.42 -13.05
C TRP A 170 5.82 25.71 -11.57
N GLY A 171 6.77 25.45 -10.67
CA GLY A 171 6.57 25.65 -9.23
C GLY A 171 5.93 24.46 -8.51
N TRP A 172 6.09 24.43 -7.18
CA TRP A 172 5.60 23.34 -6.33
C TRP A 172 4.06 23.18 -6.38
N GLN A 173 3.32 24.29 -6.57
CA GLN A 173 1.86 24.27 -6.71
C GLN A 173 1.43 23.45 -7.92
N ALA A 174 2.13 23.63 -9.05
CA ALA A 174 1.83 22.90 -10.28
C ALA A 174 2.03 21.39 -10.11
N ALA A 175 2.94 20.95 -9.27
CA ALA A 175 3.13 19.52 -8.99
C ALA A 175 1.87 18.93 -8.33
N PHE A 176 1.31 19.57 -7.30
CA PHE A 176 0.07 19.12 -6.67
C PHE A 176 -1.14 19.20 -7.61
N ILE A 177 -1.26 20.30 -8.35
CA ILE A 177 -2.37 20.50 -9.29
C ILE A 177 -2.28 19.49 -10.43
N GLY A 178 -1.10 19.29 -11.01
CA GLY A 178 -0.90 18.40 -12.15
C GLY A 178 -1.14 16.94 -11.81
N THR A 179 -0.60 16.46 -10.68
CA THR A 179 -0.82 15.06 -10.26
C THR A 179 -2.28 14.82 -9.88
N GLY A 180 -2.91 15.72 -9.13
CA GLY A 180 -4.33 15.62 -8.80
C GLY A 180 -5.25 15.70 -10.02
N ALA A 181 -4.90 16.50 -11.04
CA ALA A 181 -5.66 16.59 -12.30
C ALA A 181 -5.65 15.27 -13.10
N LEU A 182 -4.57 14.48 -13.01
CA LEU A 182 -4.52 13.14 -13.61
C LEU A 182 -5.62 12.23 -13.06
N GLY A 183 -6.01 12.38 -11.80
CA GLY A 183 -7.13 11.65 -11.22
C GLY A 183 -8.46 11.93 -11.94
N PHE A 184 -8.70 13.16 -12.40
CA PHE A 184 -9.91 13.47 -13.20
C PHE A 184 -9.85 12.91 -14.62
N VAL A 185 -8.66 12.85 -15.24
CA VAL A 185 -8.49 12.15 -16.52
C VAL A 185 -8.82 10.66 -16.33
N TRP A 186 -8.32 10.07 -15.27
CA TRP A 186 -8.65 8.69 -14.93
C TRP A 186 -10.13 8.51 -14.62
N LEU A 187 -10.75 9.43 -13.87
CA LEU A 187 -12.18 9.39 -13.56
C LEU A 187 -13.05 9.39 -14.82
N ALA A 188 -12.72 10.23 -15.81
CA ALA A 188 -13.39 10.23 -17.10
C ALA A 188 -13.28 8.87 -17.79
N ALA A 189 -12.07 8.28 -17.82
CA ALA A 189 -11.85 6.95 -18.37
C ALA A 189 -12.64 5.87 -17.61
N TRP A 190 -12.70 5.96 -16.27
CA TRP A 190 -13.47 5.05 -15.42
C TRP A 190 -14.96 5.10 -15.72
N LEU A 191 -15.54 6.29 -15.72
CA LEU A 191 -16.97 6.48 -15.99
C LEU A 191 -17.38 6.06 -17.41
N TRP A 192 -16.45 6.17 -18.37
CA TRP A 192 -16.66 5.74 -19.76
C TRP A 192 -16.52 4.23 -19.92
N LEU A 193 -15.55 3.61 -19.27
CA LEU A 193 -15.20 2.21 -19.50
C LEU A 193 -15.90 1.25 -18.54
N TYR A 194 -16.01 1.62 -17.24
CA TYR A 194 -16.52 0.71 -16.22
C TYR A 194 -18.04 0.74 -16.10
N GLN A 195 -18.61 -0.46 -16.15
CA GLN A 195 -19.98 -0.77 -15.71
C GLN A 195 -19.95 -2.11 -14.97
N SER A 196 -20.99 -2.45 -14.21
CA SER A 196 -21.05 -3.80 -13.63
C SER A 196 -21.09 -4.87 -14.74
N PRO A 197 -20.51 -6.06 -14.53
CA PRO A 197 -20.45 -7.09 -15.58
C PRO A 197 -21.82 -7.42 -16.20
N GLU A 198 -22.88 -7.35 -15.40
CA GLU A 198 -24.25 -7.63 -15.85
C GLU A 198 -24.75 -6.59 -16.89
N LYS A 199 -24.27 -5.34 -16.77
CA LYS A 199 -24.67 -4.21 -17.63
C LYS A 199 -23.61 -3.84 -18.67
N GLN A 200 -22.45 -4.54 -18.70
CA GLN A 200 -21.34 -4.20 -19.56
C GLN A 200 -21.55 -4.72 -21.00
N PRO A 201 -21.83 -3.85 -21.99
CA PRO A 201 -22.11 -4.28 -23.37
C PRO A 201 -20.86 -4.75 -24.11
N ARG A 202 -19.66 -4.41 -23.62
CA ARG A 202 -18.37 -4.75 -24.23
C ARG A 202 -17.84 -6.12 -23.81
N LEU A 203 -18.50 -6.80 -22.87
CA LEU A 203 -18.16 -8.16 -22.48
C LEU A 203 -18.77 -9.14 -23.48
N SER A 204 -17.95 -10.02 -24.06
CA SER A 204 -18.45 -11.14 -24.82
C SER A 204 -19.19 -12.12 -23.90
N GLU A 205 -20.13 -12.86 -24.44
CA GLU A 205 -20.86 -13.85 -23.65
C GLU A 205 -19.96 -14.95 -23.09
N ALA A 206 -18.92 -15.33 -23.84
CA ALA A 206 -17.90 -16.28 -23.38
C ALA A 206 -17.12 -15.73 -22.19
N GLU A 207 -16.72 -14.46 -22.22
CA GLU A 207 -16.02 -13.81 -21.10
C GLU A 207 -16.92 -13.65 -19.87
N ARG A 208 -18.21 -13.33 -20.07
CA ARG A 208 -19.19 -13.26 -18.98
C ARG A 208 -19.36 -14.61 -18.31
N ARG A 209 -19.57 -15.68 -19.07
CA ARG A 209 -19.65 -17.04 -18.51
C ARG A 209 -18.37 -17.44 -17.76
N TYR A 210 -17.21 -17.05 -18.26
CA TYR A 210 -15.94 -17.29 -17.59
C TYR A 210 -15.84 -16.56 -16.27
N ILE A 211 -16.23 -15.29 -16.19
CA ILE A 211 -16.28 -14.51 -14.94
C ILE A 211 -17.24 -15.14 -13.93
N GLU A 212 -18.37 -15.67 -14.42
CA GLU A 212 -19.41 -16.28 -13.58
C GLU A 212 -19.12 -17.73 -13.20
N SER A 213 -18.21 -18.40 -13.89
CA SER A 213 -17.96 -19.85 -13.74
C SER A 213 -17.57 -20.27 -12.31
N ASP A 214 -16.98 -19.33 -11.55
CA ASP A 214 -16.46 -19.55 -10.20
C ASP A 214 -17.11 -18.60 -9.16
N ARG A 215 -18.27 -17.98 -9.52
CA ARG A 215 -19.07 -17.21 -8.56
C ARG A 215 -19.68 -18.15 -7.55
N ASP A 216 -19.47 -17.86 -6.25
CA ASP A 216 -20.20 -18.56 -5.20
C ASP A 216 -21.70 -18.35 -5.41
N LYS A 217 -22.43 -19.44 -5.63
CA LYS A 217 -23.90 -19.41 -5.71
C LYS A 217 -24.56 -19.16 -4.36
N ALA A 218 -23.81 -19.28 -3.26
CA ALA A 218 -24.28 -18.97 -1.92
C ALA A 218 -23.49 -17.81 -1.30
N PRO A 219 -24.15 -16.91 -0.55
CA PRO A 219 -23.45 -15.90 0.24
C PRO A 219 -22.54 -16.64 1.25
N VAL A 220 -21.23 -16.46 1.12
CA VAL A 220 -20.30 -16.95 2.13
C VAL A 220 -20.58 -16.19 3.42
N ALA A 221 -20.99 -16.87 4.48
CA ALA A 221 -21.28 -16.25 5.77
C ALA A 221 -20.06 -15.46 6.25
N ARG A 222 -20.23 -14.15 6.42
CA ARG A 222 -19.18 -13.28 6.94
C ARG A 222 -18.93 -13.60 8.40
N VAL A 223 -17.68 -13.80 8.77
CA VAL A 223 -17.32 -13.96 10.18
C VAL A 223 -17.36 -12.58 10.85
N PRO A 224 -18.20 -12.37 11.88
CA PRO A 224 -18.27 -11.09 12.57
C PRO A 224 -16.91 -10.69 13.19
N TRP A 225 -16.54 -9.41 13.08
CA TRP A 225 -15.27 -8.90 13.63
C TRP A 225 -15.10 -9.20 15.11
N GLY A 226 -16.17 -9.11 15.90
CA GLY A 226 -16.14 -9.43 17.32
C GLY A 226 -15.69 -10.87 17.63
N ARG A 227 -15.92 -11.81 16.73
CA ARG A 227 -15.40 -13.19 16.85
C ARG A 227 -13.93 -13.24 16.48
N LEU A 228 -13.53 -12.56 15.37
CA LEU A 228 -12.13 -12.53 14.94
C LEU A 228 -11.20 -11.93 16.00
N LEU A 229 -11.66 -10.92 16.74
CA LEU A 229 -10.92 -10.29 17.82
C LEU A 229 -10.71 -11.20 19.06
N ARG A 230 -11.36 -12.37 19.13
CA ARG A 230 -11.10 -13.35 20.19
C ARG A 230 -9.88 -14.25 19.92
N TYR A 231 -9.41 -14.31 18.68
CA TYR A 231 -8.28 -15.16 18.31
C TYR A 231 -6.94 -14.48 18.56
N ARG A 232 -6.02 -15.18 19.22
CA ARG A 232 -4.64 -14.69 19.46
C ARG A 232 -3.90 -14.40 18.16
N ALA A 233 -4.17 -15.16 17.10
CA ALA A 233 -3.58 -14.97 15.79
C ALA A 233 -3.98 -13.62 15.16
N THR A 234 -5.22 -13.15 15.36
CA THR A 234 -5.65 -11.81 14.92
C THR A 234 -4.81 -10.74 15.61
N TRP A 235 -4.66 -10.81 16.94
CA TRP A 235 -3.87 -9.83 17.68
C TRP A 235 -2.39 -9.92 17.39
N ALA A 236 -1.85 -11.12 17.09
CA ALA A 236 -0.48 -11.26 16.63
C ALA A 236 -0.24 -10.50 15.32
N PHE A 237 -1.13 -10.65 14.34
CA PHE A 237 -1.08 -9.92 13.09
C PHE A 237 -1.25 -8.41 13.29
N VAL A 238 -2.24 -7.98 14.07
CA VAL A 238 -2.52 -6.59 14.42
C VAL A 238 -1.31 -5.92 15.06
N LEU A 239 -0.71 -6.57 16.07
CA LEU A 239 0.43 -6.04 16.80
C LEU A 239 1.66 -5.91 15.88
N VAL A 240 1.94 -6.93 15.07
CA VAL A 240 3.06 -6.89 14.14
C VAL A 240 2.87 -5.78 13.09
N LYS A 241 1.69 -5.62 12.53
CA LYS A 241 1.36 -4.52 11.61
C LYS A 241 1.54 -3.16 12.29
N PHE A 242 1.03 -3.01 13.52
CA PHE A 242 1.18 -1.78 14.31
C PHE A 242 2.64 -1.41 14.56
N LEU A 243 3.51 -2.40 14.78
CA LEU A 243 4.93 -2.17 15.06
C LEU A 243 5.76 -1.93 13.78
N THR A 244 5.47 -2.61 12.67
CA THR A 244 6.36 -2.62 11.49
C THR A 244 5.92 -1.70 10.36
N ASP A 245 4.61 -1.50 10.14
CA ASP A 245 4.12 -0.56 9.11
C ASP A 245 4.54 0.90 9.34
N PRO A 246 4.64 1.40 10.59
CA PRO A 246 5.17 2.73 10.86
C PRO A 246 6.52 3.02 10.20
N ILE A 247 7.38 2.01 10.12
CA ILE A 247 8.71 2.15 9.49
C ILE A 247 8.60 2.39 7.98
N PHE A 248 7.65 1.72 7.33
CA PHE A 248 7.37 1.98 5.90
C PHE A 248 6.86 3.41 5.67
N TRP A 249 5.95 3.89 6.52
CA TRP A 249 5.44 5.25 6.44
C TRP A 249 6.52 6.30 6.71
N PHE A 250 7.44 6.01 7.64
CA PHE A 250 8.63 6.83 7.86
C PHE A 250 9.47 6.93 6.58
N TYR A 251 9.81 5.82 5.92
CA TYR A 251 10.56 5.87 4.67
C TYR A 251 9.85 6.68 3.59
N LEU A 252 8.53 6.55 3.49
CA LEU A 252 7.77 7.22 2.44
C LEU A 252 7.77 8.75 2.61
N TYR A 253 7.65 9.24 3.85
CA TYR A 253 7.45 10.68 4.10
C TYR A 253 8.71 11.41 4.53
N TRP A 254 9.64 10.74 5.20
CA TRP A 254 10.80 11.40 5.80
C TRP A 254 12.11 11.17 5.04
N LEU A 255 12.18 10.19 4.15
CA LEU A 255 13.38 9.87 3.40
C LEU A 255 13.90 11.01 2.53
N PRO A 256 13.06 11.77 1.77
CA PRO A 256 13.54 12.91 1.01
C PRO A 256 14.17 13.97 1.92
N LYS A 257 13.58 14.24 3.08
CA LYS A 257 14.13 15.17 4.08
C LYS A 257 15.44 14.66 4.68
N PHE A 258 15.53 13.36 4.97
CA PHE A 258 16.76 12.73 5.44
C PHE A 258 17.90 12.93 4.41
N LEU A 259 17.67 12.64 3.13
CA LEU A 259 18.66 12.83 2.08
C LEU A 259 19.09 14.29 1.94
N ASN A 260 18.15 15.22 2.05
CA ASN A 260 18.44 16.64 2.02
C ASN A 260 19.32 17.08 3.21
N ARG A 261 18.94 16.69 4.44
CA ARG A 261 19.65 17.13 5.66
C ARG A 261 21.00 16.44 5.86
N GLN A 262 21.07 15.13 5.64
CA GLN A 262 22.25 14.34 5.93
C GLN A 262 23.27 14.38 4.79
N HIS A 263 22.82 14.50 3.55
CA HIS A 263 23.67 14.44 2.36
C HIS A 263 23.61 15.70 1.50
N GLY A 264 22.87 16.73 1.92
CA GLY A 264 22.81 18.02 1.20
C GLY A 264 22.10 17.95 -0.15
N LEU A 265 21.32 16.89 -0.42
CA LEU A 265 20.65 16.72 -1.71
C LEU A 265 19.43 17.66 -1.80
N ASP A 266 19.38 18.45 -2.85
CA ASP A 266 18.16 19.16 -3.23
C ASP A 266 17.14 18.21 -3.89
N VAL A 267 16.03 18.77 -4.34
CA VAL A 267 14.96 18.00 -4.99
C VAL A 267 15.48 17.26 -6.23
N THR A 268 16.34 17.90 -7.01
CA THR A 268 16.92 17.32 -8.24
C THR A 268 17.93 16.23 -7.92
N GLY A 269 18.85 16.48 -6.99
CA GLY A 269 19.86 15.52 -6.57
C GLY A 269 19.26 14.27 -5.89
N SER A 270 18.05 14.39 -5.35
CA SER A 270 17.34 13.27 -4.71
C SER A 270 16.66 12.32 -5.69
N ILE A 271 16.50 12.67 -6.97
CA ILE A 271 15.78 11.85 -7.96
C ILE A 271 16.38 10.45 -8.07
N LEU A 272 17.65 10.35 -8.47
CA LEU A 272 18.32 9.07 -8.69
C LEU A 272 18.45 8.24 -7.39
N PRO A 273 18.82 8.79 -6.23
CA PRO A 273 18.77 8.12 -4.95
C PRO A 273 17.41 7.50 -4.63
N LEU A 274 16.33 8.26 -4.72
CA LEU A 274 15.00 7.77 -4.40
C LEU A 274 14.49 6.73 -5.40
N MET A 275 14.75 6.93 -6.70
CA MET A 275 14.44 5.90 -7.72
C MET A 275 15.17 4.59 -7.42
N THR A 276 16.45 4.66 -7.04
CA THR A 276 17.23 3.48 -6.70
C THR A 276 16.64 2.76 -5.49
N ILE A 277 16.33 3.49 -4.41
CA ILE A 277 15.73 2.91 -3.20
C ILE A 277 14.38 2.26 -3.51
N TYR A 278 13.47 2.97 -4.19
CA TYR A 278 12.14 2.43 -4.51
C TYR A 278 12.18 1.32 -5.56
N GLY A 279 13.16 1.35 -6.47
CA GLY A 279 13.42 0.25 -7.40
C GLY A 279 13.85 -1.03 -6.69
N ILE A 280 14.79 -0.93 -5.75
CA ILE A 280 15.23 -2.06 -4.91
C ILE A 280 14.05 -2.57 -4.06
N MET A 281 13.26 -1.67 -3.49
CA MET A 281 12.05 -2.00 -2.72
C MET A 281 11.05 -2.82 -3.54
N ALA A 282 10.82 -2.46 -4.80
CA ALA A 282 9.88 -3.16 -5.69
C ALA A 282 10.29 -4.63 -5.92
N VAL A 283 11.58 -4.89 -6.06
CA VAL A 283 12.13 -6.25 -6.20
C VAL A 283 11.92 -7.08 -4.93
N GLY A 284 12.06 -6.46 -3.75
CA GLY A 284 11.95 -7.16 -2.46
C GLY A 284 10.60 -7.83 -2.22
N SER A 285 9.50 -7.22 -2.68
CA SER A 285 8.15 -7.78 -2.57
C SER A 285 8.01 -9.15 -3.26
N THR A 286 8.50 -9.23 -4.49
CA THR A 286 8.43 -10.46 -5.31
C THR A 286 9.38 -11.53 -4.76
N PHE A 287 10.58 -11.12 -4.36
CA PHE A 287 11.62 -12.02 -3.86
C PHE A 287 11.18 -12.75 -2.58
N GLY A 288 10.56 -12.04 -1.63
CA GLY A 288 10.11 -12.64 -0.37
C GLY A 288 9.06 -13.75 -0.56
N GLY A 289 8.08 -13.51 -1.43
CA GLY A 289 7.08 -14.52 -1.78
C GLY A 289 7.71 -15.77 -2.42
N TYR A 290 8.64 -15.55 -3.36
CA TYR A 290 9.37 -16.63 -4.03
C TYR A 290 10.18 -17.48 -3.05
N VAL A 291 11.01 -16.86 -2.19
CA VAL A 291 11.86 -17.58 -1.22
C VAL A 291 11.01 -18.40 -0.26
N SER A 292 9.92 -17.83 0.27
CA SER A 292 9.01 -18.55 1.17
C SER A 292 8.37 -19.77 0.50
N SER A 293 7.96 -19.65 -0.76
CA SER A 293 7.40 -20.76 -1.53
C SER A 293 8.44 -21.81 -1.87
N ALA A 294 9.67 -21.41 -2.21
CA ALA A 294 10.77 -22.32 -2.50
C ALA A 294 11.19 -23.16 -1.27
N LEU A 295 11.15 -22.57 -0.07
CA LEU A 295 11.40 -23.32 1.17
C LEU A 295 10.32 -24.39 1.42
N LEU A 296 9.04 -24.06 1.21
CA LEU A 296 7.95 -25.04 1.31
C LEU A 296 8.13 -26.19 0.32
N GLN A 297 8.49 -25.89 -0.94
CA GLN A 297 8.74 -26.92 -1.96
C GLN A 297 9.94 -27.82 -1.62
N ARG A 298 10.92 -27.32 -0.85
CA ARG A 298 12.06 -28.08 -0.35
C ARG A 298 11.74 -28.91 0.90
N GLY A 299 10.47 -28.94 1.35
CA GLY A 299 10.02 -29.76 2.47
C GLY A 299 10.13 -29.11 3.85
N PHE A 300 10.46 -27.83 3.95
CA PHE A 300 10.37 -27.12 5.22
C PHE A 300 8.92 -26.97 5.66
N SER A 301 8.68 -27.02 6.98
CA SER A 301 7.33 -26.79 7.50
C SER A 301 6.84 -25.38 7.18
N LEU A 302 5.51 -25.18 7.21
CA LEU A 302 4.89 -23.86 7.00
C LEU A 302 5.47 -22.83 7.98
N ASP A 303 5.59 -23.20 9.25
CA ASP A 303 6.12 -22.34 10.31
C ASP A 303 7.58 -21.94 10.04
N GLN A 304 8.44 -22.90 9.70
CA GLN A 304 9.84 -22.66 9.37
C GLN A 304 9.99 -21.78 8.13
N SER A 305 9.18 -22.01 7.09
CA SER A 305 9.24 -21.25 5.84
C SER A 305 8.81 -19.80 6.04
N ARG A 306 7.71 -19.55 6.75
CA ARG A 306 7.22 -18.19 6.98
C ARG A 306 8.09 -17.42 7.96
N LYS A 307 8.31 -17.96 9.17
CA LYS A 307 9.10 -17.30 10.21
C LYS A 307 10.58 -17.22 9.85
N GLY A 308 11.13 -18.21 9.14
CA GLY A 308 12.50 -18.17 8.64
C GLY A 308 12.75 -17.02 7.66
N VAL A 309 11.84 -16.81 6.70
CA VAL A 309 11.94 -15.65 5.79
C VAL A 309 11.74 -14.32 6.53
N MET A 310 10.81 -14.26 7.48
CA MET A 310 10.64 -13.08 8.33
C MET A 310 11.88 -12.78 9.16
N LEU A 311 12.54 -13.80 9.73
CA LEU A 311 13.81 -13.63 10.44
C LEU A 311 14.90 -13.12 9.51
N GLY A 312 15.06 -13.72 8.34
CA GLY A 312 16.02 -13.26 7.33
C GLY A 312 15.80 -11.80 6.95
N ALA A 313 14.54 -11.39 6.72
CA ALA A 313 14.17 -10.00 6.44
C ALA A 313 14.53 -9.08 7.63
N ALA A 314 14.20 -9.47 8.86
CA ALA A 314 14.53 -8.68 10.06
C ALA A 314 16.04 -8.49 10.24
N LEU A 315 16.84 -9.52 9.96
CA LEU A 315 18.31 -9.44 10.02
C LEU A 315 18.88 -8.55 8.90
N LEU A 316 18.30 -8.59 7.69
CA LEU A 316 18.69 -7.71 6.57
C LEU A 316 18.38 -6.25 6.81
N ILE A 317 17.46 -5.92 7.73
CA ILE A 317 17.15 -4.53 8.12
C ILE A 317 18.18 -3.98 9.12
N LEU A 318 18.80 -4.79 9.96
CA LEU A 318 19.72 -4.32 11.02
C LEU A 318 20.79 -3.32 10.53
N PRO A 319 21.44 -3.52 9.37
CA PRO A 319 22.48 -2.61 8.89
C PRO A 319 22.00 -1.19 8.58
N ILE A 320 20.69 -0.94 8.55
CA ILE A 320 20.14 0.40 8.26
C ILE A 320 20.62 1.46 9.27
N LEU A 321 20.98 1.05 10.49
CA LEU A 321 21.53 1.95 11.49
C LEU A 321 22.78 2.68 10.98
N LEU A 322 23.59 2.01 10.16
CA LEU A 322 24.78 2.61 9.54
C LEU A 322 24.40 3.71 8.54
N ALA A 323 23.22 3.64 7.91
CA ALA A 323 22.77 4.67 6.99
C ALA A 323 22.55 6.03 7.67
N ALA A 324 22.19 6.03 8.97
CA ALA A 324 21.98 7.25 9.74
C ALA A 324 23.27 8.01 10.05
N VAL A 325 24.41 7.35 10.00
CA VAL A 325 25.71 7.93 10.43
C VAL A 325 26.73 8.01 9.29
N THR A 326 26.56 7.28 8.21
CA THR A 326 27.49 7.28 7.09
C THR A 326 27.45 8.58 6.31
N LYS A 327 28.61 9.09 5.90
CA LYS A 327 28.76 10.22 4.98
C LYS A 327 28.71 9.78 3.50
N ASN A 328 28.87 8.49 3.23
CA ASN A 328 28.81 7.97 1.88
C ASN A 328 27.35 7.82 1.42
N LEU A 329 26.96 8.63 0.46
CA LEU A 329 25.58 8.66 -0.07
C LEU A 329 25.16 7.28 -0.63
N TRP A 330 25.99 6.68 -1.47
CA TRP A 330 25.62 5.42 -2.12
C TRP A 330 25.56 4.23 -1.16
N LEU A 331 26.38 4.26 -0.11
CA LEU A 331 26.27 3.27 0.97
C LEU A 331 24.94 3.47 1.73
N ALA A 332 24.57 4.73 2.05
CA ALA A 332 23.26 5.00 2.68
C ALA A 332 22.11 4.53 1.80
N ILE A 333 22.13 4.84 0.49
CA ILE A 333 21.11 4.41 -0.49
C ILE A 333 21.01 2.88 -0.53
N GLY A 334 22.14 2.17 -0.61
CA GLY A 334 22.17 0.71 -0.63
C GLY A 334 21.57 0.09 0.64
N LEU A 335 21.94 0.63 1.81
CA LEU A 335 21.42 0.16 3.11
C LEU A 335 19.94 0.43 3.27
N ILE A 336 19.46 1.61 2.86
CA ILE A 336 18.03 1.96 2.92
C ILE A 336 17.25 1.14 1.88
N GLY A 337 17.78 0.98 0.67
CA GLY A 337 17.20 0.13 -0.35
C GLY A 337 17.05 -1.33 0.11
N LEU A 338 18.09 -1.88 0.73
CA LEU A 338 18.05 -3.22 1.32
C LEU A 338 16.99 -3.34 2.42
N ALA A 339 16.92 -2.36 3.32
CA ALA A 339 15.97 -2.36 4.41
C ALA A 339 14.52 -2.22 3.92
N THR A 340 14.27 -1.38 2.90
CA THR A 340 12.93 -1.23 2.30
C THR A 340 12.52 -2.48 1.54
N ALA A 341 13.43 -3.14 0.82
CA ALA A 341 13.17 -4.43 0.17
C ALA A 341 12.88 -5.54 1.18
N ALA A 342 13.65 -5.58 2.27
CA ALA A 342 13.42 -6.52 3.37
C ALA A 342 12.08 -6.27 4.07
N HIS A 343 11.68 -4.99 4.26
CA HIS A 343 10.34 -4.65 4.76
C HIS A 343 9.22 -5.19 3.84
N GLN A 344 9.37 -5.03 2.52
CA GLN A 344 8.37 -5.54 1.59
C GLN A 344 8.30 -7.08 1.59
N THR A 345 9.47 -7.74 1.69
CA THR A 345 9.56 -9.19 1.92
C THR A 345 8.81 -9.60 3.20
N TRP A 346 9.08 -8.92 4.30
CA TRP A 346 8.41 -9.11 5.59
C TRP A 346 6.90 -8.96 5.46
N SER A 347 6.45 -7.86 4.89
CA SER A 347 5.03 -7.54 4.73
C SER A 347 4.31 -8.58 3.89
N ALA A 348 4.88 -8.99 2.75
CA ALA A 348 4.30 -10.00 1.88
C ALA A 348 4.13 -11.35 2.60
N VAL A 349 5.15 -11.80 3.33
CA VAL A 349 5.08 -13.06 4.10
C VAL A 349 4.11 -12.94 5.27
N LEU A 350 4.07 -11.81 5.97
CA LEU A 350 3.14 -11.56 7.07
C LEU A 350 1.68 -11.66 6.60
N PHE A 351 1.33 -11.10 5.43
CA PHE A 351 -0.02 -11.25 4.86
C PHE A 351 -0.34 -12.71 4.53
N THR A 352 0.63 -13.49 4.05
CA THR A 352 0.39 -14.92 3.77
C THR A 352 0.12 -15.72 5.04
N THR A 353 0.69 -15.33 6.21
CA THR A 353 0.37 -16.01 7.48
C THR A 353 -1.09 -15.88 7.86
N VAL A 354 -1.79 -14.82 7.45
CA VAL A 354 -3.24 -14.69 7.66
C VAL A 354 -4.01 -15.68 6.81
N SER A 355 -3.63 -15.81 5.54
CA SER A 355 -4.26 -16.77 4.62
C SER A 355 -3.98 -18.22 5.00
N ASP A 356 -2.84 -18.47 5.65
CA ASP A 356 -2.46 -19.81 6.14
C ASP A 356 -3.22 -20.22 7.43
N GLN A 357 -3.68 -19.24 8.22
CA GLN A 357 -4.31 -19.49 9.52
C GLN A 357 -5.82 -19.35 9.51
N PHE A 358 -6.36 -18.43 8.70
CA PHE A 358 -7.79 -18.13 8.72
C PHE A 358 -8.50 -18.70 7.51
N PRO A 359 -9.77 -19.16 7.68
CA PRO A 359 -10.60 -19.57 6.55
C PRO A 359 -10.84 -18.37 5.61
N LYS A 360 -10.97 -18.66 4.31
CA LYS A 360 -11.11 -17.65 3.25
C LYS A 360 -12.07 -16.48 3.58
N PRO A 361 -13.27 -16.71 4.19
CA PRO A 361 -14.20 -15.63 4.50
C PRO A 361 -13.72 -14.64 5.57
N ALA A 362 -12.75 -15.04 6.40
CA ALA A 362 -12.22 -14.25 7.50
C ALA A 362 -10.97 -13.44 7.11
N VAL A 363 -10.25 -13.87 6.08
CA VAL A 363 -8.94 -13.29 5.69
C VAL A 363 -9.04 -11.78 5.43
N ALA A 364 -10.01 -11.34 4.62
CA ALA A 364 -10.15 -9.92 4.29
C ALA A 364 -10.44 -9.06 5.53
N SER A 365 -11.25 -9.57 6.47
CA SER A 365 -11.56 -8.88 7.72
C SER A 365 -10.34 -8.77 8.64
N VAL A 366 -9.56 -9.83 8.80
CA VAL A 366 -8.32 -9.81 9.60
C VAL A 366 -7.30 -8.86 9.00
N VAL A 367 -7.13 -8.90 7.67
CA VAL A 367 -6.25 -7.97 6.93
C VAL A 367 -6.70 -6.52 7.13
N GLY A 368 -8.01 -6.25 7.08
CA GLY A 368 -8.56 -4.91 7.33
C GLY A 368 -8.28 -4.40 8.74
N ILE A 369 -8.50 -5.25 9.76
CA ILE A 369 -8.20 -4.90 11.16
C ILE A 369 -6.70 -4.58 11.33
N GLY A 370 -5.82 -5.43 10.80
CA GLY A 370 -4.37 -5.21 10.86
C GLY A 370 -3.93 -3.97 10.07
N GLY A 371 -4.51 -3.72 8.88
CA GLY A 371 -4.24 -2.52 8.09
C GLY A 371 -4.60 -1.23 8.84
N THR A 372 -5.73 -1.21 9.55
CA THR A 372 -6.12 -0.09 10.43
C THR A 372 -5.09 0.11 11.55
N ALA A 373 -4.61 -0.96 12.18
CA ALA A 373 -3.56 -0.87 13.20
C ALA A 373 -2.25 -0.31 12.62
N GLY A 374 -1.85 -0.74 11.42
CA GLY A 374 -0.70 -0.20 10.71
C GLY A 374 -0.83 1.30 10.40
N ALA A 375 -2.02 1.76 10.01
CA ALA A 375 -2.30 3.17 9.77
C ALA A 375 -2.21 4.01 11.07
N ILE A 376 -2.76 3.49 12.18
CA ILE A 376 -2.64 4.13 13.50
C ILE A 376 -1.16 4.22 13.92
N GLY A 377 -0.40 3.13 13.74
CA GLY A 377 1.05 3.15 13.98
C GLY A 377 1.77 4.18 13.10
N GLY A 378 1.39 4.30 11.83
CA GLY A 378 1.89 5.31 10.90
C GLY A 378 1.62 6.75 11.35
N MET A 379 0.44 7.00 11.91
CA MET A 379 0.08 8.28 12.51
C MET A 379 1.00 8.62 13.69
N LEU A 380 1.22 7.65 14.58
CA LEU A 380 2.07 7.84 15.76
C LEU A 380 3.53 8.09 15.39
N ILE A 381 4.10 7.32 14.43
CA ILE A 381 5.49 7.51 14.02
C ILE A 381 5.69 8.86 13.32
N ALA A 382 4.72 9.34 12.54
CA ALA A 382 4.81 10.64 11.89
C ALA A 382 4.92 11.78 12.91
N THR A 383 4.06 11.77 13.92
CA THR A 383 4.09 12.73 15.03
C THR A 383 5.38 12.60 15.84
N ALA A 384 5.73 11.37 16.26
CA ALA A 384 6.91 11.09 17.07
C ALA A 384 8.22 11.51 16.36
N THR A 385 8.31 11.27 15.05
CA THR A 385 9.46 11.66 14.22
C THR A 385 9.64 13.18 14.23
N GLY A 386 8.54 13.94 14.04
CA GLY A 386 8.59 15.40 14.08
C GLY A 386 9.15 15.93 15.41
N PHE A 387 8.59 15.48 16.54
CA PHE A 387 9.07 15.86 17.88
C PHE A 387 10.52 15.44 18.14
N LEU A 388 10.89 14.23 17.71
CA LEU A 388 12.24 13.73 17.93
C LEU A 388 13.28 14.55 17.15
N LEU A 389 13.01 14.83 15.89
CA LEU A 389 13.90 15.63 15.05
C LEU A 389 14.00 17.07 15.51
N GLU A 390 12.90 17.67 15.97
CA GLU A 390 12.93 19.03 16.54
C GLU A 390 13.78 19.12 17.79
N LYS A 391 13.73 18.09 18.66
CA LYS A 391 14.50 18.06 19.91
C LYS A 391 15.97 17.65 19.74
N THR A 392 16.23 16.69 18.86
CA THR A 392 17.57 16.05 18.76
C THR A 392 18.34 16.42 17.50
N GLY A 393 17.66 16.90 16.45
CA GLY A 393 18.25 17.11 15.12
C GLY A 393 18.71 15.83 14.43
N SER A 394 18.46 14.64 15.03
CA SER A 394 19.08 13.37 14.63
C SER A 394 18.06 12.32 14.20
N TYR A 395 18.34 11.66 13.08
CA TYR A 395 17.60 10.50 12.60
C TYR A 395 18.02 9.18 13.26
N VAL A 396 19.13 9.14 13.99
CA VAL A 396 19.70 7.91 14.59
C VAL A 396 18.67 7.15 15.44
N PRO A 397 17.89 7.77 16.34
CA PRO A 397 16.92 7.02 17.15
C PRO A 397 15.84 6.34 16.33
N ILE A 398 15.40 6.95 15.20
CA ILE A 398 14.38 6.38 14.34
C ILE A 398 14.94 5.21 13.55
N PHE A 399 16.18 5.33 13.04
CA PHE A 399 16.85 4.23 12.35
C PHE A 399 17.19 3.09 13.31
N ALA A 400 17.50 3.38 14.59
CA ALA A 400 17.67 2.36 15.63
C ALA A 400 16.35 1.60 15.90
N LEU A 401 15.25 2.32 15.98
CA LEU A 401 13.91 1.71 16.07
C LEU A 401 13.65 0.85 14.83
N ALA A 402 13.88 1.37 13.63
CA ALA A 402 13.70 0.62 12.38
C ALA A 402 14.54 -0.65 12.32
N ALA A 403 15.80 -0.59 12.77
CA ALA A 403 16.69 -1.74 12.81
C ALA A 403 16.19 -2.86 13.75
N THR A 404 15.59 -2.52 14.87
CA THR A 404 15.33 -3.50 15.97
C THR A 404 13.89 -3.97 16.03
N ILE A 405 12.91 -3.15 15.58
CA ILE A 405 11.49 -3.41 15.79
C ILE A 405 11.00 -4.71 15.14
N TYR A 406 11.59 -5.11 14.01
CA TYR A 406 11.22 -6.34 13.30
C TYR A 406 11.58 -7.59 14.09
N LEU A 407 12.72 -7.61 14.78
CA LEU A 407 13.09 -8.74 15.65
C LEU A 407 12.16 -8.80 16.87
N VAL A 408 11.81 -7.66 17.45
CA VAL A 408 10.84 -7.59 18.54
C VAL A 408 9.47 -8.09 18.06
N ALA A 409 9.01 -7.62 16.90
CA ALA A 409 7.75 -8.01 16.29
C ALA A 409 7.71 -9.52 15.99
N LEU A 410 8.81 -10.10 15.47
CA LEU A 410 8.91 -11.54 15.24
C LEU A 410 8.85 -12.34 16.55
N GLY A 411 9.55 -11.90 17.59
CA GLY A 411 9.53 -12.53 18.91
C GLY A 411 8.13 -12.55 19.50
N LEU A 412 7.41 -11.41 19.42
CA LEU A 412 6.02 -11.30 19.87
C LEU A 412 5.08 -12.17 19.02
N PHE A 413 5.25 -12.17 17.70
CA PHE A 413 4.48 -13.02 16.80
C PHE A 413 4.68 -14.51 17.14
N HIS A 414 5.93 -14.96 17.33
CA HIS A 414 6.23 -16.33 17.68
C HIS A 414 5.64 -16.71 19.05
N ARG A 415 5.71 -15.81 20.05
CA ARG A 415 5.12 -16.05 21.39
C ARG A 415 3.60 -16.18 21.34
N MET A 416 2.93 -15.39 20.48
CA MET A 416 1.47 -15.42 20.34
C MET A 416 1.00 -16.57 19.46
N VAL A 417 1.77 -16.90 18.42
CA VAL A 417 1.52 -17.97 17.44
C VAL A 417 2.76 -18.86 17.37
N PRO A 418 2.98 -19.75 18.35
CA PRO A 418 4.17 -20.63 18.37
C PRO A 418 4.26 -21.53 17.14
N LYS A 419 3.11 -21.99 16.62
CA LYS A 419 3.00 -22.81 15.42
C LYS A 419 1.91 -22.26 14.51
N LEU A 420 2.24 -22.08 13.23
CA LEU A 420 1.26 -21.72 12.20
C LEU A 420 0.43 -22.94 11.85
N SER A 421 -0.87 -22.86 12.11
CA SER A 421 -1.84 -23.91 11.77
C SER A 421 -3.18 -23.27 11.44
N GLU A 422 -3.95 -23.93 10.60
CA GLU A 422 -5.30 -23.48 10.25
C GLU A 422 -6.20 -23.45 11.50
N LEU A 423 -6.87 -22.33 11.69
CA LEU A 423 -7.79 -22.11 12.79
C LEU A 423 -9.19 -22.56 12.38
N ARG A 424 -9.83 -23.36 13.22
CA ARG A 424 -11.25 -23.61 13.10
C ARG A 424 -12.01 -22.40 13.66
N VAL A 425 -12.49 -21.56 12.75
CA VAL A 425 -13.34 -20.44 13.13
C VAL A 425 -14.77 -20.93 13.16
N GLU A 426 -15.35 -21.06 14.36
CA GLU A 426 -16.75 -21.44 14.55
C GLU A 426 -17.66 -20.37 13.93
N HIS A 427 -18.68 -20.80 13.21
CA HIS A 427 -19.66 -19.95 12.52
C HIS A 427 -20.68 -19.32 13.46
#